data_2d60f2722a04cf27eb13c51d83050cb2
#
_entry.id   2d60f2722a04cf27eb13c51d83050cb2
#
_cell.length_a   1.000
_cell.length_b   1.000
_cell.length_c   1.000
_cell.angle_alpha   90.00
_cell.angle_beta   90.00
_cell.angle_gamma   90.00
#
_symmetry.space_group_name_H-M   'P 1'
#
loop_
_entity.id
_entity.type
_entity.pdbx_description
1 polymer ?
#
loop_
_entity_poly.entity_id
_entity_poly.type
_entity_poly.pdbx_seq_one_letter_code
_entity_poly.pdbx_strand_id
1 'polypeptide(L)'
;MSYSGTVYCSWCGNKGHNRAGCVERKQHIAENPDSYAAQREAQKVRDRKNTPRACSYCRVPGHTRRTCPTIKNDRVLLAKKLTKKRSEMLAMAEFKGFGLGALVNVRKSWEGYHAALVMSIGWAHSDGDYLSTTFQYVEDSLNRRSTNVRLEDMGAVGEISEYRVLSKGEMNAPEDWKNGTMYRDDEYFPKGEA
;
A
#
# COMPACT_ATOMS: atom_id res chain seq x y z
N MET A 1 -13.24 9.70 -11.04
CA MET A 1 -14.56 9.92 -11.70
C MET A 1 -14.96 8.62 -12.38
N SER A 2 -15.99 7.94 -11.89
CA SER A 2 -16.53 6.75 -12.54
C SER A 2 -17.40 7.21 -13.72
N TYR A 3 -17.03 6.78 -14.91
CA TYR A 3 -17.77 7.07 -16.12
C TYR A 3 -19.05 6.21 -16.14
N SER A 4 -20.18 6.77 -15.79
CA SER A 4 -21.52 6.13 -15.86
C SER A 4 -22.14 6.21 -17.25
N GLY A 5 -21.33 6.16 -18.29
CA GLY A 5 -21.77 6.21 -19.68
C GLY A 5 -22.46 4.91 -20.10
N THR A 6 -23.63 5.03 -20.69
CA THR A 6 -24.36 3.90 -21.28
C THR A 6 -23.51 3.30 -22.42
N VAL A 7 -23.10 2.04 -22.26
CA VAL A 7 -22.34 1.32 -23.31
C VAL A 7 -23.26 0.92 -24.43
N TYR A 8 -22.90 1.29 -25.65
CA TYR A 8 -23.56 0.85 -26.89
C TYR A 8 -22.81 -0.31 -27.51
N CYS A 9 -23.53 -1.34 -27.90
CA CYS A 9 -22.96 -2.48 -28.60
C CYS A 9 -22.56 -2.10 -30.04
N SER A 10 -21.27 -2.22 -30.40
CA SER A 10 -20.81 -1.95 -31.77
C SER A 10 -21.21 -3.00 -32.82
N TRP A 11 -21.99 -4.01 -32.42
CA TRP A 11 -22.55 -5.02 -33.31
C TRP A 11 -24.03 -4.75 -33.63
N CYS A 12 -24.88 -4.62 -32.62
CA CYS A 12 -26.34 -4.44 -32.82
C CYS A 12 -26.81 -3.01 -32.53
N GLY A 13 -25.96 -2.08 -32.08
CA GLY A 13 -26.33 -0.71 -31.77
C GLY A 13 -27.09 -0.53 -30.46
N ASN A 14 -27.53 -1.61 -29.79
CA ASN A 14 -28.35 -1.56 -28.58
C ASN A 14 -27.53 -1.15 -27.33
N LYS A 15 -28.21 -0.54 -26.37
CA LYS A 15 -27.62 -0.11 -25.08
C LYS A 15 -27.54 -1.28 -24.09
N GLY A 16 -26.68 -1.14 -23.08
CA GLY A 16 -26.63 -2.01 -21.90
C GLY A 16 -25.67 -3.19 -22.00
N HIS A 17 -25.03 -3.41 -23.14
CA HIS A 17 -24.00 -4.44 -23.30
C HIS A 17 -22.93 -4.03 -24.32
N ASN A 18 -21.77 -4.67 -24.25
CA ASN A 18 -20.70 -4.52 -25.24
C ASN A 18 -20.77 -5.62 -26.32
N ARG A 19 -19.96 -5.49 -27.36
CA ARG A 19 -19.90 -6.47 -28.47
C ARG A 19 -19.60 -7.90 -28.00
N ALA A 20 -18.84 -8.09 -26.93
CA ALA A 20 -18.50 -9.42 -26.42
C ALA A 20 -19.69 -10.11 -25.72
N GLY A 21 -20.56 -9.32 -25.06
CA GLY A 21 -21.78 -9.79 -24.41
C GLY A 21 -23.01 -9.88 -25.33
N CYS A 22 -22.91 -9.44 -26.58
CA CYS A 22 -24.03 -9.36 -27.52
C CYS A 22 -24.61 -10.73 -27.87
N VAL A 23 -25.90 -10.93 -27.57
CA VAL A 23 -26.63 -12.19 -27.84
C VAL A 23 -26.78 -12.40 -29.35
N GLU A 24 -27.20 -11.37 -30.10
CA GLU A 24 -27.37 -11.42 -31.56
C GLU A 24 -26.05 -11.81 -32.25
N ARG A 25 -24.91 -11.24 -31.80
CA ARG A 25 -23.61 -11.65 -32.32
C ARG A 25 -23.29 -13.12 -32.06
N LYS A 26 -23.61 -13.61 -30.87
CA LYS A 26 -23.39 -15.03 -30.52
C LYS A 26 -24.25 -15.96 -31.38
N GLN A 27 -25.51 -15.60 -31.57
CA GLN A 27 -26.42 -16.35 -32.47
C GLN A 27 -25.93 -16.33 -33.89
N HIS A 28 -25.57 -15.19 -34.43
CA HIS A 28 -25.01 -15.08 -35.80
C HIS A 28 -23.76 -15.96 -36.00
N ILE A 29 -22.86 -16.00 -34.99
CA ILE A 29 -21.66 -16.84 -35.05
C ILE A 29 -22.01 -18.32 -35.03
N ALA A 30 -23.03 -18.71 -34.25
CA ALA A 30 -23.50 -20.11 -34.15
C ALA A 30 -24.18 -20.58 -35.45
N GLU A 31 -25.01 -19.72 -36.04
CA GLU A 31 -25.74 -19.99 -37.30
C GLU A 31 -24.84 -19.95 -38.54
N ASN A 32 -23.76 -19.15 -38.51
CA ASN A 32 -22.86 -18.93 -39.65
C ASN A 32 -21.39 -19.27 -39.26
N PRO A 33 -21.03 -20.55 -39.12
CA PRO A 33 -19.70 -20.97 -38.70
C PRO A 33 -18.57 -20.55 -39.66
N ASP A 34 -18.86 -20.37 -40.94
CA ASP A 34 -17.90 -19.93 -41.93
C ASP A 34 -17.77 -18.39 -42.07
N SER A 35 -18.57 -17.65 -41.31
CA SER A 35 -18.50 -16.19 -41.32
C SER A 35 -17.16 -15.67 -40.78
N TYR A 36 -16.72 -14.53 -41.30
CA TYR A 36 -15.52 -13.86 -40.79
C TYR A 36 -15.55 -13.63 -39.25
N ALA A 37 -16.73 -13.36 -38.71
CA ALA A 37 -16.93 -13.18 -37.26
C ALA A 37 -16.65 -14.49 -36.49
N ALA A 38 -17.11 -15.64 -37.01
CA ALA A 38 -16.88 -16.96 -36.42
C ALA A 38 -15.40 -17.36 -36.51
N GLN A 39 -14.80 -17.21 -37.69
CA GLN A 39 -13.36 -17.49 -37.91
C GLN A 39 -12.47 -16.66 -36.97
N ARG A 40 -12.75 -15.36 -36.84
CA ARG A 40 -12.01 -14.47 -35.95
C ARG A 40 -12.16 -14.85 -34.48
N GLU A 41 -13.33 -15.32 -34.06
CA GLU A 41 -13.53 -15.79 -32.67
C GLU A 41 -12.81 -17.12 -32.43
N ALA A 42 -12.87 -18.04 -33.37
CA ALA A 42 -12.12 -19.30 -33.32
C ALA A 42 -10.60 -19.06 -33.27
N GLN A 43 -10.11 -18.09 -34.06
CA GLN A 43 -8.70 -17.70 -34.02
C GLN A 43 -8.30 -17.16 -32.64
N LYS A 44 -9.10 -16.25 -32.07
CA LYS A 44 -8.83 -15.73 -30.71
C LYS A 44 -8.79 -16.82 -29.65
N VAL A 45 -9.65 -17.84 -29.76
CA VAL A 45 -9.64 -18.98 -28.84
C VAL A 45 -8.35 -19.79 -28.99
N ARG A 46 -7.90 -20.04 -30.25
CA ARG A 46 -6.61 -20.71 -30.54
C ARG A 46 -5.43 -19.93 -29.98
N ASP A 47 -5.38 -18.61 -30.24
CA ASP A 47 -4.30 -17.73 -29.76
C ASP A 47 -4.23 -17.71 -28.24
N ARG A 48 -5.38 -17.68 -27.55
CA ARG A 48 -5.43 -17.75 -26.07
C ARG A 48 -4.93 -19.09 -25.51
N LYS A 49 -5.18 -20.20 -26.23
CA LYS A 49 -4.67 -21.54 -25.82
C LYS A 49 -3.18 -21.66 -26.07
N ASN A 50 -2.68 -21.08 -27.16
CA ASN A 50 -1.29 -21.21 -27.59
C ASN A 50 -0.36 -20.17 -26.92
N THR A 51 -0.92 -19.12 -26.32
CA THR A 51 -0.12 -18.10 -25.59
C THR A 51 -0.47 -18.15 -24.10
N PRO A 52 0.19 -18.97 -23.31
CA PRO A 52 -0.05 -19.02 -21.88
C PRO A 52 0.26 -17.67 -21.26
N ARG A 53 -0.69 -17.16 -20.45
CA ARG A 53 -0.54 -15.87 -19.78
C ARG A 53 0.64 -15.94 -18.82
N ALA A 54 1.59 -15.03 -19.01
CA ALA A 54 2.69 -14.85 -18.09
C ALA A 54 2.20 -14.21 -16.77
N CYS A 55 2.79 -14.62 -15.67
CA CYS A 55 2.55 -14.00 -14.37
C CYS A 55 2.90 -12.52 -14.41
N SER A 56 2.00 -11.63 -13.97
CA SER A 56 2.23 -10.18 -13.96
C SER A 56 3.33 -9.73 -12.99
N TYR A 57 3.82 -10.62 -12.13
CA TYR A 57 4.93 -10.35 -11.21
C TYR A 57 6.27 -10.83 -11.77
N CYS A 58 6.45 -12.16 -11.92
CA CYS A 58 7.73 -12.75 -12.33
C CYS A 58 7.87 -12.99 -13.83
N ARG A 59 6.82 -12.70 -14.63
CA ARG A 59 6.73 -12.89 -16.09
C ARG A 59 6.84 -14.34 -16.56
N VAL A 60 6.92 -15.31 -15.66
CA VAL A 60 6.95 -16.75 -15.99
C VAL A 60 5.53 -17.24 -16.26
N PRO A 61 5.27 -18.01 -17.36
CA PRO A 61 3.96 -18.57 -17.64
C PRO A 61 3.62 -19.75 -16.69
N GLY A 62 2.34 -20.16 -16.67
CA GLY A 62 1.87 -21.34 -15.94
C GLY A 62 1.31 -21.07 -14.55
N HIS A 63 1.36 -19.83 -14.05
CA HIS A 63 0.73 -19.41 -12.80
C HIS A 63 0.26 -17.96 -12.84
N THR A 64 -0.54 -17.57 -11.86
CA THR A 64 -1.00 -16.17 -11.69
C THR A 64 -0.16 -15.48 -10.62
N ARG A 65 -0.25 -14.14 -10.52
CA ARG A 65 0.36 -13.38 -9.41
C ARG A 65 -0.02 -13.96 -8.03
N ARG A 66 -1.28 -14.37 -7.84
CA ARG A 66 -1.78 -14.92 -6.57
C ARG A 66 -1.08 -16.21 -6.16
N THR A 67 -0.74 -17.06 -7.13
CA THR A 67 -0.10 -18.37 -6.92
C THR A 67 1.41 -18.35 -7.20
N CYS A 68 1.97 -17.17 -7.46
CA CYS A 68 3.37 -16.99 -7.81
C CYS A 68 4.30 -17.38 -6.65
N PRO A 69 5.21 -18.35 -6.85
CA PRO A 69 6.16 -18.76 -5.81
C PRO A 69 7.16 -17.66 -5.51
N THR A 70 7.59 -16.90 -6.52
CA THR A 70 8.54 -15.79 -6.34
C THR A 70 7.97 -14.73 -5.40
N ILE A 71 6.73 -14.24 -5.62
CA ILE A 71 6.14 -13.22 -4.74
C ILE A 71 5.95 -13.74 -3.30
N LYS A 72 5.70 -15.05 -3.13
CA LYS A 72 5.60 -15.66 -1.80
C LYS A 72 6.94 -15.61 -1.06
N ASN A 73 8.02 -15.96 -1.75
CA ASN A 73 9.38 -15.89 -1.20
C ASN A 73 9.78 -14.44 -0.89
N ASP A 74 9.50 -13.52 -1.81
CA ASP A 74 9.83 -12.10 -1.65
C ASP A 74 9.10 -11.48 -0.45
N ARG A 75 7.84 -11.88 -0.21
CA ARG A 75 7.09 -11.49 0.99
C ARG A 75 7.73 -11.99 2.29
N VAL A 76 8.23 -13.21 2.31
CA VAL A 76 8.95 -13.74 3.48
C VAL A 76 10.24 -12.98 3.73
N LEU A 77 10.98 -12.66 2.67
CA LEU A 77 12.20 -11.86 2.77
C LEU A 77 11.92 -10.44 3.23
N LEU A 78 10.86 -9.82 2.69
CA LEU A 78 10.42 -8.48 3.13
C LEU A 78 10.03 -8.49 4.61
N ALA A 79 9.22 -9.46 5.05
CA ALA A 79 8.82 -9.56 6.47
C ALA A 79 10.04 -9.64 7.38
N LYS A 80 11.03 -10.47 7.06
CA LYS A 80 12.29 -10.55 7.82
C LYS A 80 13.04 -9.22 7.86
N LYS A 81 13.12 -8.53 6.72
CA LYS A 81 13.78 -7.22 6.63
C LYS A 81 13.05 -6.17 7.48
N LEU A 82 11.71 -6.14 7.39
CA LEU A 82 10.89 -5.21 8.18
C LEU A 82 10.98 -5.51 9.67
N THR A 83 10.92 -6.78 10.08
CA THR A 83 11.09 -7.19 11.49
C THR A 83 12.40 -6.65 12.07
N LYS A 84 13.51 -6.81 11.35
CA LYS A 84 14.81 -6.29 11.80
C LYS A 84 14.79 -4.77 11.95
N LYS A 85 14.40 -4.04 10.89
CA LYS A 85 14.35 -2.57 10.92
C LYS A 85 13.43 -2.04 12.03
N ARG A 86 12.27 -2.65 12.21
CA ARG A 86 11.27 -2.24 13.21
C ARG A 86 11.72 -2.55 14.63
N SER A 87 12.44 -3.64 14.86
CA SER A 87 13.03 -3.92 16.17
C SER A 87 14.10 -2.89 16.54
N GLU A 88 14.95 -2.49 15.59
CA GLU A 88 15.93 -1.43 15.77
C GLU A 88 15.27 -0.09 16.11
N MET A 89 14.19 0.25 15.40
CA MET A 89 13.39 1.46 15.64
C MET A 89 12.73 1.43 17.03
N LEU A 90 12.14 0.31 17.45
CA LEU A 90 11.53 0.19 18.79
C LEU A 90 12.57 0.35 19.89
N ALA A 91 13.73 -0.27 19.75
CA ALA A 91 14.83 -0.10 20.70
C ALA A 91 15.29 1.36 20.79
N MET A 92 15.37 2.04 19.66
CA MET A 92 15.70 3.48 19.60
C MET A 92 14.60 4.33 20.26
N ALA A 93 13.32 4.03 20.00
CA ALA A 93 12.21 4.73 20.63
C ALA A 93 12.22 4.56 22.15
N GLU A 94 12.45 3.36 22.65
CA GLU A 94 12.56 3.06 24.07
C GLU A 94 13.76 3.81 24.69
N PHE A 95 14.93 3.76 24.06
CA PHE A 95 16.13 4.48 24.51
C PHE A 95 15.87 5.98 24.61
N LYS A 96 15.23 6.57 23.62
CA LYS A 96 14.91 8.01 23.61
C LYS A 96 13.69 8.38 24.48
N GLY A 97 12.91 7.40 24.91
CA GLY A 97 11.68 7.60 25.65
C GLY A 97 10.49 8.06 24.79
N PHE A 98 10.58 7.90 23.45
CA PHE A 98 9.51 8.27 22.53
C PHE A 98 8.39 7.25 22.56
N GLY A 99 7.13 7.72 22.60
CA GLY A 99 5.95 6.83 22.59
C GLY A 99 4.66 7.61 22.85
N LEU A 100 3.56 6.88 23.01
CA LEU A 100 2.27 7.47 23.36
C LEU A 100 2.37 8.19 24.70
N GLY A 101 1.83 9.40 24.78
CA GLY A 101 1.90 10.23 25.97
C GLY A 101 3.27 10.89 26.21
N ALA A 102 4.28 10.65 25.36
CA ALA A 102 5.53 11.39 25.44
C ALA A 102 5.28 12.87 25.18
N LEU A 103 5.89 13.73 26.00
CA LEU A 103 6.02 15.15 25.70
C LEU A 103 7.30 15.34 24.88
N VAL A 104 7.18 15.96 23.72
CA VAL A 104 8.29 16.16 22.77
C VAL A 104 8.39 17.61 22.34
N ASN A 105 9.59 18.04 22.01
CA ASN A 105 9.79 19.34 21.39
C ASN A 105 9.93 19.12 19.89
N VAL A 106 8.94 19.55 19.11
CA VAL A 106 8.87 19.32 17.66
C VAL A 106 8.72 20.63 16.89
N ARG A 107 9.21 20.62 15.66
CA ARG A 107 9.16 21.80 14.80
C ARG A 107 7.73 22.06 14.29
N LYS A 108 7.19 23.23 14.58
CA LYS A 108 5.90 23.71 14.07
C LYS A 108 6.13 24.66 12.90
N SER A 109 6.36 24.10 11.70
CA SER A 109 6.60 24.90 10.48
C SER A 109 7.75 25.91 10.65
N TRP A 110 7.55 27.18 10.31
CA TRP A 110 8.53 28.26 10.48
C TRP A 110 8.50 28.93 11.88
N GLU A 111 7.51 28.59 12.70
CA GLU A 111 7.36 29.17 14.05
C GLU A 111 8.41 28.66 15.05
N GLY A 112 9.20 27.67 14.67
CA GLY A 112 10.23 27.08 15.52
C GLY A 112 9.79 25.77 16.20
N TYR A 113 10.40 25.48 17.36
CA TYR A 113 10.14 24.27 18.12
C TYR A 113 9.16 24.54 19.26
N HIS A 114 8.14 23.70 19.38
CA HIS A 114 7.08 23.79 20.37
C HIS A 114 6.88 22.45 21.08
N ALA A 115 6.50 22.53 22.35
CA ALA A 115 6.15 21.34 23.12
C ALA A 115 4.83 20.74 22.60
N ALA A 116 4.84 19.44 22.36
CA ALA A 116 3.68 18.70 21.87
C ALA A 116 3.59 17.31 22.51
N LEU A 117 2.36 16.86 22.74
CA LEU A 117 2.08 15.53 23.26
C LEU A 117 1.88 14.55 22.10
N VAL A 118 2.49 13.37 22.18
CA VAL A 118 2.25 12.26 21.23
C VAL A 118 0.90 11.64 21.54
N MET A 119 -0.07 11.84 20.63
CA MET A 119 -1.44 11.38 20.80
C MET A 119 -1.71 10.02 20.19
N SER A 120 -1.07 9.71 19.07
CA SER A 120 -1.21 8.41 18.41
C SER A 120 -0.03 8.11 17.50
N ILE A 121 0.19 6.82 17.25
CA ILE A 121 1.15 6.29 16.27
C ILE A 121 0.36 5.49 15.24
N GLY A 122 0.44 5.90 13.98
CA GLY A 122 -0.23 5.24 12.86
C GLY A 122 0.59 4.08 12.32
N TRP A 123 0.54 2.93 12.97
CA TRP A 123 1.36 1.77 12.67
C TRP A 123 1.26 1.29 11.22
N ALA A 124 0.06 1.35 10.62
CA ALA A 124 -0.16 0.98 9.22
C ALA A 124 0.59 1.88 8.21
N HIS A 125 0.96 3.09 8.64
CA HIS A 125 1.69 4.08 7.84
C HIS A 125 3.14 4.27 8.31
N SER A 126 3.56 3.51 9.30
CA SER A 126 4.93 3.50 9.81
C SER A 126 5.72 2.37 9.17
N ASP A 127 6.90 2.68 8.69
CA ASP A 127 7.84 1.67 8.17
C ASP A 127 9.04 1.48 9.12
N GLY A 128 10.16 1.00 8.61
CA GLY A 128 11.37 0.85 9.40
C GLY A 128 12.23 2.11 9.49
N ASP A 129 11.87 3.21 8.84
CA ASP A 129 12.66 4.43 8.75
C ASP A 129 11.97 5.62 9.47
N TYR A 130 10.64 5.58 9.63
CA TYR A 130 9.88 6.62 10.33
C TYR A 130 8.63 6.06 11.03
N LEU A 131 8.14 6.81 12.03
CA LEU A 131 6.85 6.61 12.68
C LEU A 131 5.87 7.69 12.23
N SER A 132 4.73 7.29 11.67
CA SER A 132 3.62 8.21 11.42
C SER A 132 2.98 8.58 12.74
N THR A 133 3.11 9.82 13.18
CA THR A 133 2.77 10.26 14.53
C THR A 133 1.84 11.46 14.50
N THR A 134 0.81 11.45 15.35
CA THR A 134 -0.07 12.60 15.57
C THR A 134 0.32 13.29 16.86
N PHE A 135 0.60 14.58 16.76
CA PHE A 135 0.94 15.47 17.87
C PHE A 135 -0.21 16.41 18.21
N GLN A 136 -0.32 16.77 19.49
CA GLN A 136 -1.14 17.83 20.03
C GLN A 136 -0.22 18.88 20.63
N TYR A 137 -0.20 20.10 20.11
CA TYR A 137 0.63 21.15 20.68
C TYR A 137 0.07 21.61 22.03
N VAL A 138 0.97 21.83 23.01
CA VAL A 138 0.60 22.22 24.37
C VAL A 138 -0.01 23.64 24.39
N GLU A 139 0.53 24.55 23.58
CA GLU A 139 0.10 25.95 23.48
C GLU A 139 -1.23 26.11 22.70
N ASP A 140 -1.58 25.11 21.89
CA ASP A 140 -2.77 25.15 21.04
C ASP A 140 -3.47 23.77 21.05
N SER A 141 -4.34 23.60 22.04
CA SER A 141 -5.05 22.34 22.28
C SER A 141 -6.01 21.92 21.16
N LEU A 142 -6.34 22.81 20.26
CA LEU A 142 -7.19 22.52 19.09
C LEU A 142 -6.35 22.10 17.87
N ASN A 143 -5.05 22.35 17.89
CA ASN A 143 -4.18 22.07 16.75
C ASN A 143 -3.50 20.71 16.88
N ARG A 144 -3.99 19.75 16.08
CA ARG A 144 -3.39 18.41 15.94
C ARG A 144 -2.71 18.32 14.59
N ARG A 145 -1.52 17.76 14.57
CA ARG A 145 -0.75 17.56 13.35
C ARG A 145 -0.22 16.13 13.26
N SER A 146 -0.44 15.49 12.12
CA SER A 146 0.20 14.21 11.80
C SER A 146 1.44 14.46 10.94
N THR A 147 2.54 13.83 11.29
CA THR A 147 3.80 13.90 10.54
C THR A 147 4.60 12.60 10.70
N ASN A 148 5.54 12.38 9.80
CA ASN A 148 6.50 11.29 9.90
C ASN A 148 7.69 11.71 10.78
N VAL A 149 7.97 10.94 11.82
CA VAL A 149 9.07 11.16 12.76
C VAL A 149 10.18 10.17 12.46
N ARG A 150 11.37 10.69 12.20
CA ARG A 150 12.61 9.90 12.21
C ARG A 150 13.21 9.99 13.60
N LEU A 151 13.31 8.85 14.27
CA LEU A 151 13.83 8.82 15.64
C LEU A 151 15.33 9.13 15.70
N GLU A 152 16.08 8.83 14.67
CA GLU A 152 17.52 9.16 14.59
C GLU A 152 17.79 10.66 14.68
N ASP A 153 16.89 11.49 14.17
CA ASP A 153 16.99 12.96 14.18
C ASP A 153 16.56 13.59 15.53
N MET A 154 15.92 12.81 16.41
CA MET A 154 15.37 13.29 17.69
C MET A 154 16.33 13.02 18.85
N GLY A 155 16.57 14.00 19.69
CA GLY A 155 17.32 13.86 20.94
C GLY A 155 16.55 13.06 21.99
N ALA A 156 17.27 12.32 22.82
CA ALA A 156 16.71 11.58 23.96
C ALA A 156 16.34 12.53 25.13
N VAL A 157 15.64 12.01 26.12
CA VAL A 157 15.36 12.73 27.37
C VAL A 157 16.68 13.14 28.03
N GLY A 158 16.82 14.43 28.32
CA GLY A 158 18.02 15.00 28.92
C GLY A 158 19.10 15.47 27.94
N GLU A 159 18.99 15.17 26.65
CA GLU A 159 19.91 15.70 25.65
C GLU A 159 19.65 17.18 25.32
N ILE A 160 20.72 17.92 25.04
CA ILE A 160 20.64 19.32 24.62
C ILE A 160 20.39 19.33 23.11
N SER A 161 19.13 19.25 22.71
CA SER A 161 18.67 19.34 21.32
C SER A 161 17.33 20.06 21.26
N GLU A 162 17.13 20.89 20.25
CA GLU A 162 15.84 21.57 20.05
C GLU A 162 14.75 20.55 19.68
N TYR A 163 15.07 19.53 18.87
CA TYR A 163 14.19 18.42 18.53
C TYR A 163 14.48 17.23 19.44
N ARG A 164 13.72 17.07 20.52
CA ARG A 164 13.97 16.04 21.55
C ARG A 164 12.71 15.59 22.28
N VAL A 165 12.84 14.48 22.99
CA VAL A 165 11.85 14.00 23.96
C VAL A 165 12.07 14.75 25.30
N LEU A 166 11.02 15.35 25.82
CA LEU A 166 11.01 16.08 27.10
C LEU A 166 10.58 15.18 28.26
N SER A 167 9.59 14.32 28.05
CA SER A 167 9.21 13.27 28.99
C SER A 167 8.83 11.98 28.27
N LYS A 168 9.06 10.84 28.96
CA LYS A 168 8.86 9.51 28.39
C LYS A 168 7.39 9.21 28.12
N GLY A 169 7.14 8.47 27.06
CA GLY A 169 5.88 7.83 26.69
C GLY A 169 6.00 6.30 26.60
N GLU A 170 4.96 5.65 26.16
CA GLU A 170 4.88 4.20 26.03
C GLU A 170 4.81 3.77 24.56
N MET A 171 5.56 2.72 24.21
CA MET A 171 5.57 2.11 22.89
C MET A 171 4.81 0.80 22.88
N ASN A 172 3.59 0.82 22.35
CA ASN A 172 2.70 -0.34 22.24
C ASN A 172 2.49 -0.72 20.75
N ALA A 173 3.57 -1.18 20.11
CA ALA A 173 3.48 -1.60 18.69
C ALA A 173 2.70 -2.92 18.56
N PRO A 174 1.77 -3.01 17.60
CA PRO A 174 1.03 -4.25 17.29
C PRO A 174 1.98 -5.39 16.88
N GLU A 175 1.60 -6.63 17.21
CA GLU A 175 2.44 -7.80 16.96
C GLU A 175 2.63 -8.06 15.46
N ASP A 176 1.60 -7.87 14.66
CA ASP A 176 1.68 -7.97 13.19
C ASP A 176 2.57 -6.90 12.55
N TRP A 177 2.69 -5.74 13.17
CA TRP A 177 3.69 -4.74 12.77
C TRP A 177 5.10 -5.19 13.17
N LYS A 178 5.32 -5.64 14.41
CA LYS A 178 6.63 -6.10 14.91
C LYS A 178 7.21 -7.23 14.07
N ASN A 179 6.39 -8.21 13.70
CA ASN A 179 6.81 -9.38 12.93
C ASN A 179 6.89 -9.14 11.41
N GLY A 180 6.71 -7.89 10.96
CA GLY A 180 6.87 -7.48 9.58
C GLY A 180 5.75 -7.93 8.63
N THR A 181 4.59 -8.37 9.14
CA THR A 181 3.46 -8.80 8.31
C THR A 181 2.49 -7.66 7.99
N MET A 182 2.45 -6.60 8.80
CA MET A 182 1.71 -5.39 8.51
C MET A 182 2.53 -4.48 7.57
N TYR A 183 2.15 -4.42 6.30
CA TYR A 183 2.71 -3.50 5.29
C TYR A 183 1.71 -3.26 4.16
N ARG A 184 1.95 -2.25 3.35
CA ARG A 184 1.13 -1.95 2.17
C ARG A 184 1.64 -2.74 0.97
N ASP A 185 0.82 -3.68 0.48
CA ASP A 185 1.19 -4.60 -0.61
C ASP A 185 1.49 -3.86 -1.94
N ASP A 186 0.79 -2.75 -2.20
CA ASP A 186 0.97 -1.90 -3.38
C ASP A 186 2.29 -1.12 -3.37
N GLU A 187 2.83 -0.82 -2.20
CA GLU A 187 4.09 -0.12 -2.04
C GLU A 187 5.30 -1.03 -2.34
N TYR A 188 5.29 -2.25 -1.81
CA TYR A 188 6.41 -3.19 -1.95
C TYR A 188 6.27 -4.12 -3.15
N PHE A 189 5.05 -4.39 -3.59
CA PHE A 189 4.74 -5.28 -4.70
C PHE A 189 3.79 -4.60 -5.69
N PRO A 190 4.23 -3.56 -6.39
CA PRO A 190 3.37 -2.84 -7.33
C PRO A 190 2.80 -3.80 -8.38
N LYS A 191 1.55 -3.56 -8.79
CA LYS A 191 0.98 -4.26 -9.95
C LYS A 191 1.76 -3.74 -11.15
N GLY A 192 2.51 -4.63 -11.81
CA GLY A 192 3.19 -4.28 -13.05
C GLY A 192 2.19 -3.69 -14.04
N GLU A 193 2.57 -2.61 -14.71
CA GLU A 193 1.81 -2.09 -15.85
C GLU A 193 1.68 -3.20 -16.88
N ALA A 194 0.42 -3.47 -17.30
CA ALA A 194 0.06 -4.54 -18.22
C ALA A 194 0.34 -4.15 -19.68
#